data_69ede41eafd438dc6c5ffa9f2707b679
#
_entry.id   69ede41eafd438dc6c5ffa9f2707b679
#
_cell.length_a   1.000
_cell.length_b   1.000
_cell.length_c   1.000
_cell.angle_alpha   90.00
_cell.angle_beta   90.00
_cell.angle_gamma   90.00
#
_symmetry.space_group_name_H-M   'P 1'
#
loop_
_entity.id
_entity.type
_entity.pdbx_description
1 polymer ?
#
loop_
_entity_poly.entity_id
_entity_poly.type
_entity_poly.pdbx_seq_one_letter_code
_entity_poly.pdbx_strand_id
1 'polypeptide(L)'
;MIVDVKKVLIPGFGLVAKLRNKLYHCTVCKEKKDDGFLVRLSKKDQTALAIVVNSVCSVQFVTEEGYHCKFESKVLDAAIPLLNLSYPEGVEGVSVRKQERISVSFWTAILGLVTESGMQRLKPVGEGSIVDMTIDGCRVMTNIPYKVNDTIFLSFDYQEGKDPISFDGIVRRVSPAPHGLVYYGVQYFEPESELLEAVQFILENPDL
;
A
#
# COMPACT_ATOMS: atom_id res chain seq x y z
N MET A 1 16.08 2.79 -9.13
CA MET A 1 16.56 2.60 -7.72
C MET A 1 16.91 1.13 -7.53
N ILE A 2 18.02 0.82 -6.86
CA ILE A 2 18.35 -0.57 -6.48
C ILE A 2 17.54 -0.93 -5.25
N VAL A 3 16.78 -2.03 -5.33
CA VAL A 3 15.91 -2.51 -4.26
C VAL A 3 16.59 -3.67 -3.54
N ASP A 4 16.72 -3.57 -2.21
CA ASP A 4 17.14 -4.69 -1.37
C ASP A 4 15.97 -5.68 -1.20
N VAL A 5 15.92 -6.68 -2.05
CA VAL A 5 14.84 -7.67 -2.11
C VAL A 5 14.67 -8.43 -0.79
N LYS A 6 15.76 -8.66 -0.03
CA LYS A 6 15.68 -9.36 1.27
C LYS A 6 14.94 -8.57 2.34
N LYS A 7 14.96 -7.23 2.24
CA LYS A 7 14.17 -6.36 3.14
C LYS A 7 12.71 -6.24 2.74
N VAL A 8 12.40 -6.39 1.44
CA VAL A 8 11.05 -6.26 0.91
C VAL A 8 10.26 -7.56 0.97
N LEU A 9 10.89 -8.71 0.64
CA LEU A 9 10.25 -10.02 0.66
C LEU A 9 10.12 -10.57 2.08
N ILE A 10 9.37 -9.86 2.92
CA ILE A 10 9.05 -10.28 4.30
C ILE A 10 7.83 -11.20 4.31
N PRO A 11 7.63 -12.00 5.38
CA PRO A 11 6.47 -12.86 5.53
C PRO A 11 5.14 -12.14 5.35
N GLY A 12 4.24 -12.70 4.54
CA GLY A 12 2.95 -12.11 4.20
C GLY A 12 2.98 -11.24 2.94
N PHE A 13 4.16 -10.89 2.43
CA PHE A 13 4.29 -10.06 1.22
C PHE A 13 3.77 -10.80 -0.03
N GLY A 14 2.94 -10.12 -0.82
CA GLY A 14 2.35 -10.65 -2.03
C GLY A 14 3.23 -10.40 -3.26
N LEU A 15 3.40 -11.41 -4.12
CA LEU A 15 4.10 -11.31 -5.38
C LEU A 15 3.46 -12.17 -6.48
N VAL A 16 3.86 -11.95 -7.71
CA VAL A 16 3.45 -12.75 -8.85
C VAL A 16 4.68 -13.45 -9.44
N ALA A 17 4.63 -14.78 -9.54
CA ALA A 17 5.63 -15.58 -10.23
C ALA A 17 5.10 -16.00 -11.60
N LYS A 18 5.86 -15.74 -12.67
CA LYS A 18 5.57 -16.21 -14.02
C LYS A 18 6.46 -17.42 -14.33
N LEU A 19 5.85 -18.60 -14.42
CA LEU A 19 6.50 -19.84 -14.82
C LEU A 19 5.99 -20.23 -16.21
N ARG A 20 6.90 -20.37 -17.16
CA ARG A 20 6.54 -20.51 -18.59
C ARG A 20 5.62 -19.34 -19.00
N ASN A 21 4.41 -19.59 -19.47
CA ASN A 21 3.46 -18.56 -19.89
C ASN A 21 2.30 -18.35 -18.91
N LYS A 22 2.40 -18.85 -17.66
CA LYS A 22 1.33 -18.75 -16.67
C LYS A 22 1.77 -17.93 -15.47
N LEU A 23 0.85 -17.08 -14.98
CA LEU A 23 1.04 -16.23 -13.79
C LEU A 23 0.48 -16.93 -12.55
N TYR A 24 1.23 -16.88 -11.47
CA TYR A 24 0.88 -17.44 -10.15
C TYR A 24 0.98 -16.38 -9.08
N HIS A 25 -0.10 -16.19 -8.35
CA HIS A 25 -0.10 -15.31 -7.18
C HIS A 25 0.47 -16.07 -5.99
N CYS A 26 1.46 -15.47 -5.36
CA CYS A 26 2.20 -16.08 -4.27
C CYS A 26 2.25 -15.15 -3.06
N THR A 27 2.43 -15.73 -1.88
CA THR A 27 2.69 -15.01 -0.63
C THR A 27 3.96 -15.55 -0.01
N VAL A 28 4.85 -14.66 0.42
CA VAL A 28 6.10 -15.02 1.11
C VAL A 28 5.79 -15.67 2.46
N CYS A 29 6.42 -16.81 2.74
CA CYS A 29 6.27 -17.57 4.00
C CYS A 29 7.23 -17.08 5.08
N LYS A 30 6.95 -17.43 6.35
CA LYS A 30 7.82 -17.12 7.51
C LYS A 30 9.09 -17.98 7.53
N GLU A 31 9.00 -19.20 7.00
CA GLU A 31 10.13 -20.13 6.98
C GLU A 31 11.20 -19.63 6.03
N LYS A 32 12.43 -19.50 6.53
CA LYS A 32 13.60 -19.16 5.73
C LYS A 32 14.31 -20.43 5.31
N LYS A 33 14.76 -20.48 4.04
CA LYS A 33 15.75 -21.45 3.57
C LYS A 33 17.04 -20.69 3.24
N ASP A 34 18.19 -21.29 3.52
CA ASP A 34 19.50 -20.61 3.47
C ASP A 34 19.80 -19.95 2.11
N ASP A 35 19.38 -20.59 1.02
CA ASP A 35 19.70 -20.16 -0.35
C ASP A 35 18.55 -19.48 -1.09
N GLY A 36 17.41 -19.18 -0.41
CA GLY A 36 16.25 -18.65 -1.10
C GLY A 36 15.14 -18.14 -0.17
N PHE A 37 14.02 -17.84 -0.77
CA PHE A 37 12.79 -17.47 -0.07
C PHE A 37 11.64 -18.40 -0.45
N LEU A 38 10.88 -18.78 0.57
CA LEU A 38 9.74 -19.69 0.41
C LEU A 38 8.48 -18.90 0.12
N VAL A 39 7.75 -19.27 -0.93
CA VAL A 39 6.46 -18.69 -1.26
C VAL A 39 5.36 -19.74 -1.29
N ARG A 40 4.15 -19.36 -0.92
CA ARG A 40 2.94 -20.17 -1.01
C ARG A 40 2.08 -19.70 -2.18
N LEU A 41 1.74 -20.62 -3.06
CA LEU A 41 0.79 -20.38 -4.15
C LEU A 41 -0.62 -20.13 -3.61
N SER A 42 -1.37 -19.23 -4.25
CA SER A 42 -2.78 -19.03 -3.94
C SER A 42 -3.60 -20.30 -4.23
N LYS A 43 -4.72 -20.52 -3.51
CA LYS A 43 -5.55 -21.73 -3.67
C LYS A 43 -5.99 -21.98 -5.12
N LYS A 44 -6.30 -20.91 -5.88
CA LYS A 44 -6.73 -21.01 -7.28
C LYS A 44 -5.60 -21.41 -8.23
N ASP A 45 -4.35 -21.23 -7.81
CA ASP A 45 -3.16 -21.46 -8.64
C ASP A 45 -2.49 -22.81 -8.36
N GLN A 46 -2.99 -23.60 -7.41
CA GLN A 46 -2.43 -24.90 -7.01
C GLN A 46 -2.78 -26.05 -7.98
N THR A 47 -3.79 -25.88 -8.82
CA THR A 47 -4.23 -26.88 -9.79
C THR A 47 -3.40 -26.82 -11.06
N ALA A 48 -2.76 -27.92 -11.44
CA ALA A 48 -2.07 -28.16 -12.72
C ALA A 48 -0.61 -27.63 -12.82
N LEU A 49 0.24 -28.00 -11.85
CA LEU A 49 1.65 -27.63 -11.91
C LEU A 49 2.59 -28.83 -11.96
N ALA A 50 3.12 -29.10 -13.15
CA ALA A 50 4.42 -29.73 -13.27
C ALA A 50 5.49 -28.63 -13.17
N ILE A 51 5.82 -28.20 -11.94
CA ILE A 51 6.95 -27.31 -11.70
C ILE A 51 8.21 -28.13 -11.71
N VAL A 52 9.13 -27.77 -12.60
CA VAL A 52 10.43 -28.42 -12.71
C VAL A 52 11.42 -27.67 -11.85
N VAL A 53 12.03 -28.36 -10.87
CA VAL A 53 13.17 -27.85 -10.11
C VAL A 53 14.28 -27.42 -11.07
N ASN A 54 15.01 -26.37 -10.76
CA ASN A 54 15.97 -25.66 -11.61
C ASN A 54 15.40 -24.89 -12.80
N SER A 55 14.06 -24.85 -12.98
CA SER A 55 13.48 -23.94 -13.96
C SER A 55 13.60 -22.48 -13.53
N VAL A 56 13.71 -21.59 -14.51
CA VAL A 56 13.70 -20.14 -14.27
C VAL A 56 12.27 -19.62 -14.24
N CYS A 57 11.96 -18.77 -13.29
CA CYS A 57 10.71 -18.03 -13.23
C CYS A 57 10.99 -16.53 -13.15
N SER A 58 10.12 -15.72 -13.74
CA SER A 58 10.15 -14.26 -13.54
C SER A 58 9.26 -13.90 -12.35
N VAL A 59 9.84 -13.23 -11.36
CA VAL A 59 9.13 -12.73 -10.17
C VAL A 59 8.86 -11.25 -10.34
N GLN A 60 7.64 -10.81 -9.99
CA GLN A 60 7.22 -9.41 -10.08
C GLN A 60 6.47 -9.02 -8.82
N PHE A 61 6.70 -7.80 -8.35
CA PHE A 61 5.97 -7.19 -7.23
C PHE A 61 6.04 -5.67 -7.29
N VAL A 62 5.23 -5.00 -6.47
CA VAL A 62 5.32 -3.56 -6.27
C VAL A 62 5.64 -3.33 -4.79
N THR A 63 6.67 -2.53 -4.52
CA THR A 63 7.04 -2.16 -3.14
C THR A 63 6.01 -1.20 -2.53
N GLU A 64 6.07 -1.00 -1.22
CA GLU A 64 5.21 -0.01 -0.55
C GLU A 64 5.47 1.41 -1.04
N GLU A 65 6.73 1.71 -1.40
CA GLU A 65 7.14 2.99 -1.98
C GLU A 65 6.70 3.14 -3.45
N GLY A 66 6.10 2.11 -4.06
CA GLY A 66 5.54 2.14 -5.41
C GLY A 66 6.57 1.89 -6.51
N TYR A 67 7.58 1.08 -6.26
CA TYR A 67 8.49 0.60 -7.30
C TYR A 67 8.06 -0.77 -7.81
N HIS A 68 7.81 -0.87 -9.10
CA HIS A 68 7.62 -2.16 -9.76
C HIS A 68 8.98 -2.82 -9.95
N CYS A 69 9.14 -3.96 -9.32
CA CYS A 69 10.34 -4.78 -9.36
C CYS A 69 10.08 -6.04 -10.18
N LYS A 70 11.04 -6.39 -11.03
CA LYS A 70 11.00 -7.62 -11.81
C LYS A 70 12.39 -8.24 -11.83
N PHE A 71 12.49 -9.54 -11.54
CA PHE A 71 13.74 -10.29 -11.62
C PHE A 71 13.52 -11.75 -12.01
N GLU A 72 14.57 -12.41 -12.42
CA GLU A 72 14.59 -13.85 -12.64
C GLU A 72 15.04 -14.58 -11.38
N SER A 73 14.40 -15.68 -11.09
CA SER A 73 14.68 -16.56 -9.96
C SER A 73 14.67 -18.01 -10.41
N LYS A 74 15.50 -18.85 -9.79
CA LYS A 74 15.45 -20.31 -10.01
C LYS A 74 14.54 -20.96 -8.99
N VAL A 75 13.77 -21.94 -9.42
CA VAL A 75 13.03 -22.83 -8.53
C VAL A 75 14.01 -23.80 -7.91
N LEU A 76 14.37 -23.61 -6.66
CA LEU A 76 15.30 -24.47 -5.92
C LEU A 76 14.64 -25.75 -5.41
N ASP A 77 13.36 -25.65 -5.05
CA ASP A 77 12.56 -26.78 -4.59
C ASP A 77 11.06 -26.48 -4.81
N ALA A 78 10.25 -27.53 -5.00
CA ALA A 78 8.83 -27.42 -5.25
C ALA A 78 8.05 -28.55 -4.55
N ALA A 79 7.36 -28.20 -3.48
CA ALA A 79 6.41 -29.06 -2.76
C ALA A 79 5.07 -28.33 -2.66
N ILE A 80 4.26 -28.41 -3.74
CA ILE A 80 2.99 -27.66 -3.83
C ILE A 80 2.15 -27.82 -2.56
N PRO A 81 1.68 -26.71 -1.95
CA PRO A 81 1.60 -25.36 -2.52
C PRO A 81 2.83 -24.45 -2.29
N LEU A 82 3.96 -25.01 -1.88
CA LEU A 82 5.16 -24.25 -1.54
C LEU A 82 6.20 -24.33 -2.68
N LEU A 83 6.84 -23.19 -2.95
CA LEU A 83 7.98 -23.07 -3.86
C LEU A 83 9.12 -22.37 -3.12
N ASN A 84 10.33 -22.94 -3.23
CA ASN A 84 11.55 -22.29 -2.80
C ASN A 84 12.21 -21.64 -4.02
N LEU A 85 12.39 -20.32 -3.97
CA LEU A 85 12.90 -19.49 -5.05
C LEU A 85 14.24 -18.87 -4.63
N SER A 86 15.22 -18.83 -5.55
CA SER A 86 16.52 -18.20 -5.28
C SER A 86 16.36 -16.68 -5.14
N TYR A 87 17.19 -16.06 -4.27
CA TYR A 87 17.32 -14.60 -4.27
C TYR A 87 18.05 -14.12 -5.52
N PRO A 88 17.67 -12.97 -6.09
CA PRO A 88 18.45 -12.32 -7.14
C PRO A 88 19.70 -11.64 -6.54
N GLU A 89 20.70 -11.41 -7.37
CA GLU A 89 21.90 -10.66 -6.98
C GLU A 89 21.64 -9.16 -6.82
N GLY A 90 20.65 -8.62 -7.54
CA GLY A 90 20.19 -7.24 -7.46
C GLY A 90 18.92 -7.04 -8.27
N VAL A 91 18.11 -6.07 -7.90
CA VAL A 91 16.85 -5.75 -8.60
C VAL A 91 16.72 -4.25 -8.75
N GLU A 92 16.48 -3.83 -9.99
CA GLU A 92 16.10 -2.45 -10.27
C GLU A 92 14.59 -2.29 -10.17
N GLY A 93 14.17 -1.32 -9.35
CA GLY A 93 12.77 -0.90 -9.25
C GLY A 93 12.51 0.29 -10.14
N VAL A 94 11.45 0.19 -10.96
CA VAL A 94 10.93 1.30 -11.75
C VAL A 94 9.73 1.88 -11.04
N SER A 95 9.72 3.20 -10.79
CA SER A 95 8.57 3.84 -10.15
C SER A 95 7.33 3.68 -11.03
N VAL A 96 6.25 3.17 -10.44
CA VAL A 96 4.93 3.09 -11.08
C VAL A 96 4.02 4.24 -10.67
N ARG A 97 4.48 5.07 -9.75
CA ARG A 97 3.74 6.26 -9.33
C ARG A 97 3.90 7.36 -10.37
N LYS A 98 2.78 7.96 -10.72
CA LYS A 98 2.77 9.13 -11.61
C LYS A 98 3.32 10.37 -10.91
N GLN A 99 3.23 10.41 -9.58
CA GLN A 99 3.62 11.54 -8.74
C GLN A 99 4.35 11.07 -7.49
N GLU A 100 5.30 11.86 -7.04
CA GLU A 100 6.00 11.66 -5.79
C GLU A 100 5.07 11.89 -4.60
N ARG A 101 5.28 11.13 -3.54
CA ARG A 101 4.62 11.35 -2.26
C ARG A 101 5.57 12.06 -1.33
N ILE A 102 5.06 13.04 -0.64
CA ILE A 102 5.78 13.64 0.46
C ILE A 102 5.27 13.06 1.79
N SER A 103 6.20 12.81 2.70
CA SER A 103 5.87 12.46 4.08
C SER A 103 5.45 13.72 4.82
N VAL A 104 4.35 13.62 5.53
CA VAL A 104 3.80 14.69 6.38
C VAL A 104 3.35 14.10 7.72
N SER A 105 3.00 14.95 8.68
CA SER A 105 2.47 14.51 9.97
C SER A 105 1.38 15.48 10.43
N PHE A 106 0.22 15.42 9.78
CA PHE A 106 -0.93 16.23 10.16
C PHE A 106 -1.89 15.41 11.00
N TRP A 107 -2.20 15.92 12.19
CA TRP A 107 -3.37 15.43 12.92
C TRP A 107 -4.64 15.70 12.09
N THR A 108 -5.56 14.76 12.07
CA THR A 108 -6.82 14.90 11.34
C THR A 108 -8.00 14.42 12.16
N ALA A 109 -9.06 15.21 12.18
CA ALA A 109 -10.36 14.78 12.65
C ALA A 109 -11.00 13.90 11.58
N ILE A 110 -11.59 12.78 12.01
CA ILE A 110 -12.41 11.92 11.16
C ILE A 110 -13.85 12.29 11.44
N LEU A 111 -14.56 12.69 10.37
CA LEU A 111 -15.93 13.17 10.47
C LEU A 111 -16.91 12.06 10.06
N GLY A 112 -18.03 11.99 10.73
CA GLY A 112 -19.14 11.11 10.40
C GLY A 112 -20.47 11.85 10.31
N LEU A 113 -21.41 11.32 9.53
CA LEU A 113 -22.76 11.84 9.44
C LEU A 113 -23.53 11.44 10.71
N VAL A 114 -23.91 12.44 11.50
CA VAL A 114 -24.71 12.27 12.71
C VAL A 114 -26.07 12.92 12.51
N THR A 115 -27.15 12.20 12.81
CA THR A 115 -28.52 12.74 12.72
C THR A 115 -28.91 13.36 14.06
N GLU A 116 -29.08 14.67 14.08
CA GLU A 116 -29.58 15.41 15.25
C GLU A 116 -30.81 16.22 14.87
N SER A 117 -31.87 16.08 15.64
CA SER A 117 -33.13 16.80 15.43
C SER A 117 -33.69 16.66 13.98
N GLY A 118 -33.50 15.52 13.34
CA GLY A 118 -33.92 15.23 11.96
C GLY A 118 -33.00 15.81 10.87
N MET A 119 -31.92 16.48 11.22
CA MET A 119 -30.90 16.97 10.26
C MET A 119 -29.62 16.15 10.35
N GLN A 120 -29.04 15.83 9.20
CA GLN A 120 -27.73 15.20 9.11
C GLN A 120 -26.62 16.27 9.15
N ARG A 121 -25.64 16.07 10.00
CA ARG A 121 -24.47 16.95 10.14
C ARG A 121 -23.19 16.13 10.21
N LEU A 122 -22.11 16.63 9.62
CA LEU A 122 -20.77 16.09 9.83
C LEU A 122 -20.28 16.51 11.21
N LYS A 123 -19.87 15.52 12.03
CA LYS A 123 -19.27 15.72 13.34
C LYS A 123 -18.03 14.84 13.50
N PRO A 124 -17.05 15.27 14.30
CA PRO A 124 -15.93 14.39 14.64
C PRO A 124 -16.41 13.11 15.31
N VAL A 125 -16.03 11.96 14.75
CA VAL A 125 -16.33 10.62 15.27
C VAL A 125 -15.06 9.91 15.72
N GLY A 126 -13.89 10.47 15.41
CA GLY A 126 -12.60 9.97 15.83
C GLY A 126 -11.46 10.80 15.26
N GLU A 127 -10.26 10.26 15.41
CA GLU A 127 -9.01 10.93 15.09
C GLU A 127 -8.09 10.03 14.29
N GLY A 128 -7.15 10.65 13.59
CA GLY A 128 -6.11 9.98 12.84
C GLY A 128 -4.94 10.90 12.54
N SER A 129 -4.02 10.42 11.72
CA SER A 129 -2.92 11.21 11.20
C SER A 129 -2.79 11.01 9.70
N ILE A 130 -2.66 12.09 8.94
CA ILE A 130 -2.23 12.04 7.55
C ILE A 130 -0.71 11.91 7.57
N VAL A 131 -0.19 10.84 6.98
CA VAL A 131 1.24 10.48 7.06
C VAL A 131 2.00 10.64 5.74
N ASP A 132 1.31 10.67 4.63
CA ASP A 132 1.84 11.10 3.33
C ASP A 132 0.73 11.67 2.44
N MET A 133 1.11 12.53 1.49
CA MET A 133 0.20 13.18 0.55
C MET A 133 0.76 13.22 -0.88
N THR A 134 -0.16 13.27 -1.83
CA THR A 134 0.07 13.60 -3.25
C THR A 134 -1.07 14.50 -3.71
N ILE A 135 -1.01 15.02 -4.95
CA ILE A 135 -2.13 15.79 -5.52
C ILE A 135 -3.42 14.96 -5.68
N ASP A 136 -3.33 13.62 -5.77
CA ASP A 136 -4.47 12.72 -6.03
C ASP A 136 -5.05 12.09 -4.75
N GLY A 137 -4.34 12.20 -3.60
CA GLY A 137 -4.77 11.51 -2.39
C GLY A 137 -3.76 11.54 -1.26
N CYS A 138 -4.12 10.90 -0.15
CA CYS A 138 -3.28 10.84 1.04
C CYS A 138 -3.27 9.43 1.65
N ARG A 139 -2.39 9.22 2.63
CA ARG A 139 -2.41 8.05 3.50
C ARG A 139 -2.74 8.48 4.91
N VAL A 140 -3.80 7.89 5.46
CA VAL A 140 -4.31 8.16 6.80
C VAL A 140 -4.03 6.98 7.70
N MET A 141 -3.58 7.24 8.92
CA MET A 141 -3.38 6.25 9.97
C MET A 141 -4.42 6.48 11.08
N THR A 142 -5.24 5.48 11.38
CA THR A 142 -6.26 5.54 12.43
C THR A 142 -6.63 4.14 12.95
N ASN A 143 -7.34 4.07 14.06
CA ASN A 143 -7.94 2.83 14.60
C ASN A 143 -9.39 2.64 14.16
N ILE A 144 -10.01 3.61 13.49
CA ILE A 144 -11.39 3.47 12.99
C ILE A 144 -11.40 2.50 11.81
N PRO A 145 -12.25 1.46 11.84
CA PRO A 145 -12.26 0.44 10.80
C PRO A 145 -12.98 0.94 9.53
N TYR A 146 -12.27 0.93 8.41
CA TYR A 146 -12.79 1.15 7.07
C TYR A 146 -12.48 -0.03 6.16
N LYS A 147 -13.27 -0.21 5.11
CA LYS A 147 -13.06 -1.17 4.04
C LYS A 147 -12.67 -0.44 2.75
N VAL A 148 -12.08 -1.18 1.82
CA VAL A 148 -11.87 -0.67 0.46
C VAL A 148 -13.21 -0.28 -0.15
N ASN A 149 -13.24 0.91 -0.77
CA ASN A 149 -14.37 1.63 -1.34
C ASN A 149 -15.30 2.32 -0.33
N ASP A 150 -15.01 2.29 0.98
CA ASP A 150 -15.71 3.17 1.91
C ASP A 150 -15.33 4.63 1.64
N THR A 151 -16.28 5.55 1.90
CA THR A 151 -16.02 6.98 1.92
C THR A 151 -15.56 7.38 3.32
N ILE A 152 -14.50 8.18 3.40
CA ILE A 152 -13.96 8.77 4.62
C ILE A 152 -14.00 10.29 4.50
N PHE A 153 -14.49 10.97 5.55
CA PHE A 153 -14.50 12.43 5.65
C PHE A 153 -13.43 12.85 6.63
N LEU A 154 -12.57 13.76 6.22
CA LEU A 154 -11.39 14.20 6.97
C LEU A 154 -11.37 15.71 7.09
N SER A 155 -10.83 16.21 8.23
CA SER A 155 -10.56 17.62 8.42
C SER A 155 -9.22 17.80 9.11
N PHE A 156 -8.34 18.64 8.58
CA PHE A 156 -7.00 18.86 9.13
C PHE A 156 -6.53 20.29 9.01
N ASP A 157 -5.68 20.71 9.94
CA ASP A 157 -4.99 21.99 9.92
C ASP A 157 -3.64 21.83 9.23
N TYR A 158 -3.37 22.61 8.19
CA TYR A 158 -2.10 22.57 7.47
C TYR A 158 -1.22 23.81 7.69
N GLN A 159 -1.81 24.91 8.20
CA GLN A 159 -1.10 26.15 8.45
C GLN A 159 -1.78 26.91 9.60
N GLU A 160 -0.97 27.43 10.53
CA GLU A 160 -1.46 28.25 11.65
C GLU A 160 -2.20 29.50 11.14
N GLY A 161 -3.38 29.77 11.71
CA GLY A 161 -4.22 30.92 11.37
C GLY A 161 -5.04 30.78 10.08
N LYS A 162 -5.04 29.60 9.46
CA LYS A 162 -5.96 29.24 8.39
C LYS A 162 -7.09 28.37 8.92
N ASP A 163 -8.24 28.40 8.23
CA ASP A 163 -9.33 27.49 8.53
C ASP A 163 -8.93 26.04 8.19
N PRO A 164 -9.42 25.04 8.95
CA PRO A 164 -9.18 23.64 8.68
C PRO A 164 -9.72 23.25 7.30
N ILE A 165 -8.93 22.50 6.54
CA ILE A 165 -9.39 21.92 5.27
C ILE A 165 -10.18 20.65 5.55
N SER A 166 -11.40 20.59 5.01
CA SER A 166 -12.26 19.41 5.08
C SER A 166 -12.47 18.83 3.70
N PHE A 167 -12.38 17.52 3.59
CA PHE A 167 -12.57 16.81 2.32
C PHE A 167 -13.10 15.40 2.53
N ASP A 168 -13.68 14.84 1.49
CA ASP A 168 -14.01 13.44 1.42
C ASP A 168 -13.10 12.69 0.44
N GLY A 169 -12.97 11.40 0.68
CA GLY A 169 -12.18 10.54 -0.17
C GLY A 169 -12.62 9.09 -0.11
N ILE A 170 -12.17 8.31 -1.07
CA ILE A 170 -12.48 6.90 -1.20
C ILE A 170 -11.28 6.07 -0.75
N VAL A 171 -11.50 5.17 0.21
CA VAL A 171 -10.48 4.22 0.65
C VAL A 171 -10.16 3.25 -0.50
N ARG A 172 -8.93 3.30 -1.00
CA ARG A 172 -8.45 2.44 -2.10
C ARG A 172 -7.56 1.31 -1.63
N ARG A 173 -6.93 1.47 -0.47
CA ARG A 173 -6.02 0.48 0.11
C ARG A 173 -6.14 0.45 1.62
N VAL A 174 -5.98 -0.74 2.20
CA VAL A 174 -5.92 -0.97 3.64
C VAL A 174 -4.67 -1.79 3.93
N SER A 175 -3.85 -1.38 4.89
CA SER A 175 -2.66 -2.11 5.33
C SER A 175 -2.41 -1.94 6.83
N PRO A 176 -1.80 -2.92 7.51
CA PRO A 176 -1.46 -2.79 8.93
C PRO A 176 -0.51 -1.61 9.20
N ALA A 177 -0.70 -0.96 10.34
CA ALA A 177 0.19 0.04 10.89
C ALA A 177 0.70 -0.41 12.27
N PRO A 178 1.75 0.21 12.85
CA PRO A 178 2.20 -0.08 14.20
C PRO A 178 1.11 0.11 15.25
N HIS A 179 1.28 -0.54 16.41
CA HIS A 179 0.43 -0.37 17.61
C HIS A 179 -1.06 -0.68 17.40
N GLY A 180 -1.40 -1.57 16.46
CA GLY A 180 -2.79 -1.93 16.19
C GLY A 180 -3.57 -0.91 15.37
N LEU A 181 -2.92 0.12 14.85
CA LEU A 181 -3.48 1.07 13.92
C LEU A 181 -3.53 0.48 12.50
N VAL A 182 -4.21 1.18 11.60
CA VAL A 182 -4.37 0.78 10.20
C VAL A 182 -4.05 1.97 9.30
N TYR A 183 -3.30 1.71 8.24
CA TYR A 183 -3.09 2.67 7.15
C TYR A 183 -4.18 2.52 6.10
N TYR A 184 -4.75 3.64 5.71
CA TYR A 184 -5.72 3.76 4.63
C TYR A 184 -5.15 4.65 3.53
N GLY A 185 -4.98 4.08 2.33
CA GLY A 185 -4.71 4.89 1.13
C GLY A 185 -6.03 5.47 0.64
N VAL A 186 -6.16 6.79 0.70
CA VAL A 186 -7.38 7.53 0.38
C VAL A 186 -7.14 8.32 -0.91
N GLN A 187 -8.01 8.14 -1.88
CA GLN A 187 -8.08 8.96 -3.09
C GLN A 187 -9.08 10.08 -2.85
N TYR A 188 -8.72 11.33 -3.14
CA TYR A 188 -9.67 12.45 -3.05
C TYR A 188 -10.85 12.21 -3.98
N PHE A 189 -12.04 12.53 -3.51
CA PHE A 189 -13.28 12.44 -4.29
C PHE A 189 -13.73 13.84 -4.67
N GLU A 190 -13.75 14.16 -5.98
CA GLU A 190 -14.13 15.47 -6.51
C GLU A 190 -13.55 16.65 -5.70
N PRO A 191 -12.19 16.75 -5.60
CA PRO A 191 -11.56 17.71 -4.69
C PRO A 191 -11.90 19.16 -5.08
N GLU A 192 -12.29 19.94 -4.09
CA GLU A 192 -12.50 21.38 -4.26
C GLU A 192 -11.16 22.11 -4.45
N SER A 193 -11.21 23.31 -5.07
CA SER A 193 -10.00 24.10 -5.36
C SER A 193 -9.19 24.40 -4.10
N GLU A 194 -9.85 24.65 -2.98
CA GLU A 194 -9.24 24.93 -1.69
C GLU A 194 -8.37 23.78 -1.18
N LEU A 195 -8.84 22.53 -1.30
CA LEU A 195 -8.02 21.34 -0.99
C LEU A 195 -6.81 21.25 -1.92
N LEU A 196 -7.00 21.45 -3.22
CA LEU A 196 -5.91 21.35 -4.19
C LEU A 196 -4.85 22.42 -3.96
N GLU A 197 -5.24 23.66 -3.63
CA GLU A 197 -4.33 24.74 -3.27
C GLU A 197 -3.55 24.44 -2.00
N ALA A 198 -4.22 23.93 -0.96
CA ALA A 198 -3.56 23.53 0.28
C ALA A 198 -2.57 22.37 0.06
N VAL A 199 -2.98 21.34 -0.71
CA VAL A 199 -2.09 20.22 -1.07
C VAL A 199 -0.89 20.71 -1.86
N GLN A 200 -1.09 21.58 -2.86
CA GLN A 200 0.00 22.15 -3.64
C GLN A 200 0.98 22.93 -2.75
N PHE A 201 0.46 23.76 -1.84
CA PHE A 201 1.28 24.49 -0.88
C PHE A 201 2.11 23.54 0.01
N ILE A 202 1.52 22.45 0.50
CA ILE A 202 2.21 21.44 1.32
C ILE A 202 3.30 20.73 0.48
N LEU A 203 3.01 20.38 -0.78
CA LEU A 203 3.98 19.73 -1.68
C LEU A 203 5.18 20.63 -2.00
N GLU A 204 5.00 21.95 -2.04
CA GLU A 204 6.06 22.94 -2.26
C GLU A 204 6.85 23.27 -0.99
N ASN A 205 6.31 22.94 0.21
CA ASN A 205 6.91 23.23 1.52
C ASN A 205 6.98 21.96 2.38
N PRO A 206 7.78 20.94 2.01
CA PRO A 206 7.79 19.62 2.66
C PRO A 206 8.31 19.62 4.11
N ASP A 207 8.88 20.70 4.58
CA ASP A 207 9.44 20.87 5.94
C ASP A 207 8.45 21.53 6.93
N LEU A 208 7.17 21.65 6.57
CA LEU A 208 6.09 22.18 7.41
C LEU A 208 5.77 21.27 8.60
#